data_d4f4f25814f3d67cef90f77ef63f8dc0
#
_entry.id   d4f4f25814f3d67cef90f77ef63f8dc0
#
_cell.length_a   1.000
_cell.length_b   1.000
_cell.length_c   1.000
_cell.angle_alpha   90.00
_cell.angle_beta   90.00
_cell.angle_gamma   90.00
#
_symmetry.space_group_name_H-M   'P 1'
#
loop_
_entity.id
_entity.type
_entity.pdbx_description
1 polymer ?
#
loop_
_entity_poly.entity_id
_entity_poly.type
_entity_poly.pdbx_seq_one_letter_code
_entity_poly.pdbx_strand_id
1 'polypeptide(L)'
;MDVRSMSVEELCNKIREKTPTPGGGAVGAVAAAMGASLNSMVANLTIGKKKYEEFDGLMQEVLEQMDMITQKVLKLADADIEAFNKVMDAYKLPKDDSQKQEKIQEALKKAIEAPFELVACARDIMKFSEVVAKWGNKNAVSDAFSAAELARAACKIGEYNVMINLKSITDDEYKTKILDCLHEVMGEAKVYYERIQELVKENGFTRI
;
A
#
# COMPACT_ATOMS: atom_id res chain seq x y z
N MET A 1 -8.81 6.05 15.30
CA MET A 1 -8.59 7.32 14.55
C MET A 1 -9.21 7.09 13.19
N ASP A 2 -9.85 8.07 12.59
CA ASP A 2 -10.42 7.89 11.24
C ASP A 2 -9.61 8.75 10.24
N VAL A 3 -8.55 8.17 9.68
CA VAL A 3 -7.67 8.83 8.70
C VAL A 3 -8.45 9.29 7.47
N ARG A 4 -9.52 8.58 7.11
CA ARG A 4 -10.35 8.90 5.93
C ARG A 4 -11.12 10.21 6.05
N SER A 5 -11.43 10.62 7.28
CA SER A 5 -12.18 11.86 7.55
C SER A 5 -11.29 13.09 7.68
N MET A 6 -9.96 12.91 7.73
CA MET A 6 -9.01 14.01 7.88
C MET A 6 -8.75 14.70 6.53
N SER A 7 -8.63 16.01 6.57
CA SER A 7 -7.97 16.74 5.48
C SER A 7 -6.48 16.36 5.41
N VAL A 8 -5.85 16.57 4.25
CA VAL A 8 -4.41 16.34 4.10
C VAL A 8 -3.61 17.18 5.10
N GLU A 9 -4.04 18.41 5.38
CA GLU A 9 -3.38 19.29 6.34
C GLU A 9 -3.48 18.75 7.76
N GLU A 10 -4.66 18.27 8.17
CA GLU A 10 -4.87 17.66 9.50
C GLU A 10 -4.02 16.41 9.66
N LEU A 11 -3.95 15.54 8.65
CA LEU A 11 -3.11 14.35 8.68
C LEU A 11 -1.62 14.72 8.82
N CYS A 12 -1.12 15.70 8.04
CA CYS A 12 0.25 16.17 8.14
C CYS A 12 0.56 16.76 9.52
N ASN A 13 -0.36 17.50 10.11
CA ASN A 13 -0.21 18.06 11.45
C ASN A 13 -0.17 16.95 12.50
N LYS A 14 -1.02 15.92 12.36
CA LYS A 14 -1.04 14.76 13.25
C LYS A 14 0.27 13.96 13.21
N ILE A 15 0.83 13.75 12.02
CA ILE A 15 2.12 13.05 11.84
C ILE A 15 3.28 13.79 12.54
N ARG A 16 3.22 15.13 12.61
CA ARG A 16 4.27 15.94 13.27
C ARG A 16 4.23 15.89 14.80
N GLU A 17 3.13 15.42 15.37
CA GLU A 17 2.99 15.38 16.82
C GLU A 17 4.03 14.44 17.47
N LYS A 18 4.34 14.66 18.74
CA LYS A 18 5.20 13.77 19.53
C LYS A 18 4.42 12.51 19.96
N THR A 19 3.80 11.84 19.00
CA THR A 19 3.05 10.59 19.16
C THR A 19 3.54 9.57 18.15
N PRO A 20 3.54 8.27 18.47
CA PRO A 20 3.99 7.23 17.53
C PRO A 20 3.00 6.97 16.38
N THR A 21 1.76 7.47 16.48
CA THR A 21 0.69 7.27 15.48
C THR A 21 -0.05 8.58 15.20
N PRO A 22 -0.46 8.82 13.93
CA PRO A 22 -0.24 7.98 12.76
C PRO A 22 1.23 7.95 12.33
N GLY A 23 1.73 6.79 11.95
CA GLY A 23 3.11 6.56 11.54
C GLY A 23 3.26 6.21 10.06
N GLY A 24 4.39 5.59 9.73
CA GLY A 24 4.75 5.22 8.35
C GLY A 24 3.72 4.31 7.69
N GLY A 25 3.13 3.34 8.41
CA GLY A 25 2.12 2.42 7.87
C GLY A 25 0.88 3.17 7.38
N ALA A 26 0.32 4.06 8.21
CA ALA A 26 -0.81 4.89 7.82
C ALA A 26 -0.50 5.81 6.62
N VAL A 27 0.71 6.42 6.60
CA VAL A 27 1.16 7.26 5.47
C VAL A 27 1.31 6.45 4.19
N GLY A 28 1.86 5.24 4.28
CA GLY A 28 1.98 4.32 3.15
C GLY A 28 0.62 3.92 2.57
N ALA A 29 -0.37 3.69 3.43
CA ALA A 29 -1.73 3.37 3.01
C ALA A 29 -2.40 4.56 2.28
N VAL A 30 -2.21 5.80 2.75
CA VAL A 30 -2.69 7.00 2.07
C VAL A 30 -2.00 7.19 0.72
N ALA A 31 -0.69 6.96 0.64
CA ALA A 31 0.05 7.01 -0.62
C ALA A 31 -0.46 5.97 -1.63
N ALA A 32 -0.76 4.74 -1.17
CA ALA A 32 -1.37 3.71 -1.99
C ALA A 32 -2.76 4.14 -2.51
N ALA A 33 -3.60 4.74 -1.67
CA ALA A 33 -4.91 5.26 -2.07
C ALA A 33 -4.81 6.34 -3.16
N MET A 34 -3.84 7.25 -3.04
CA MET A 34 -3.57 8.27 -4.06
C MET A 34 -3.12 7.64 -5.38
N GLY A 35 -2.23 6.61 -5.31
CA GLY A 35 -1.79 5.85 -6.49
C GLY A 35 -2.95 5.15 -7.21
N ALA A 36 -3.82 4.47 -6.46
CA ALA A 36 -5.02 3.83 -7.02
C ALA A 36 -5.94 4.86 -7.67
N SER A 37 -6.14 6.03 -7.03
CA SER A 37 -6.95 7.12 -7.56
C SER A 37 -6.40 7.70 -8.87
N LEU A 38 -5.07 7.80 -9.03
CA LEU A 38 -4.45 8.21 -10.28
C LEU A 38 -4.71 7.20 -11.41
N ASN A 39 -4.62 5.88 -11.14
CA ASN A 39 -4.99 4.87 -12.12
C ASN A 39 -6.47 5.01 -12.53
N SER A 40 -7.38 5.25 -11.58
CA SER A 40 -8.80 5.52 -11.87
C SER A 40 -8.97 6.77 -12.73
N MET A 41 -8.21 7.82 -12.47
CA MET A 41 -8.23 9.06 -13.28
C MET A 41 -7.82 8.77 -14.73
N VAL A 42 -6.74 8.01 -14.96
CA VAL A 42 -6.30 7.64 -16.31
C VAL A 42 -7.37 6.82 -17.02
N ALA A 43 -7.99 5.85 -16.33
CA ALA A 43 -9.08 5.04 -16.88
C ALA A 43 -10.27 5.92 -17.27
N ASN A 44 -10.74 6.81 -16.40
CA ASN A 44 -11.82 7.76 -16.68
C ASN A 44 -11.50 8.70 -17.85
N LEU A 45 -10.25 9.12 -18.00
CA LEU A 45 -9.78 9.95 -19.12
C LEU A 45 -9.64 9.16 -20.44
N THR A 46 -9.77 7.85 -20.40
CA THR A 46 -9.68 6.93 -21.54
C THR A 46 -11.06 6.56 -22.08
N ILE A 47 -11.97 6.17 -21.20
CA ILE A 47 -13.32 5.68 -21.52
C ILE A 47 -14.08 6.69 -22.38
N GLY A 48 -14.80 6.15 -23.40
CA GLY A 48 -15.63 6.92 -24.31
C GLY A 48 -14.86 7.75 -25.35
N LYS A 49 -13.53 7.62 -25.40
CA LYS A 49 -12.75 8.26 -26.47
C LYS A 49 -12.62 7.30 -27.65
N LYS A 50 -13.09 7.69 -28.82
CA LYS A 50 -13.09 6.87 -30.05
C LYS A 50 -11.74 6.18 -30.35
N LYS A 51 -10.62 6.84 -30.00
CA LYS A 51 -9.27 6.29 -30.20
C LYS A 51 -8.97 5.08 -29.31
N TYR A 52 -9.67 4.94 -28.17
CA TYR A 52 -9.40 3.92 -27.16
C TYR A 52 -10.64 3.03 -26.90
N GLU A 53 -11.65 3.08 -27.75
CA GLU A 53 -12.95 2.40 -27.58
C GLU A 53 -12.79 0.88 -27.36
N GLU A 54 -11.79 0.25 -27.99
CA GLU A 54 -11.47 -1.17 -27.79
C GLU A 54 -11.01 -1.51 -26.36
N PHE A 55 -10.58 -0.52 -25.58
CA PHE A 55 -10.11 -0.69 -24.21
C PHE A 55 -11.13 -0.24 -23.15
N ASP A 56 -12.32 0.21 -23.53
CA ASP A 56 -13.32 0.70 -22.58
C ASP A 56 -13.66 -0.35 -21.51
N GLY A 57 -13.85 -1.62 -21.92
CA GLY A 57 -14.12 -2.71 -20.97
C GLY A 57 -12.98 -2.95 -19.98
N LEU A 58 -11.73 -2.88 -20.46
CA LEU A 58 -10.53 -3.01 -19.61
C LEU A 58 -10.42 -1.84 -18.63
N MET A 59 -10.74 -0.62 -19.06
CA MET A 59 -10.72 0.57 -18.19
C MET A 59 -11.83 0.52 -17.14
N GLN A 60 -12.99 -0.07 -17.45
CA GLN A 60 -14.04 -0.31 -16.44
C GLN A 60 -13.57 -1.29 -15.36
N GLU A 61 -12.89 -2.37 -15.73
CA GLU A 61 -12.28 -3.28 -14.75
C GLU A 61 -11.26 -2.55 -13.86
N VAL A 62 -10.43 -1.68 -14.44
CA VAL A 62 -9.49 -0.85 -13.67
C VAL A 62 -10.23 -0.01 -12.63
N LEU A 63 -11.33 0.66 -13.01
CA LEU A 63 -12.11 1.49 -12.09
C LEU A 63 -12.65 0.68 -10.91
N GLU A 64 -13.25 -0.48 -11.19
CA GLU A 64 -13.80 -1.35 -10.14
C GLU A 64 -12.72 -1.84 -9.16
N GLN A 65 -11.58 -2.27 -9.69
CA GLN A 65 -10.48 -2.76 -8.86
C GLN A 65 -9.84 -1.64 -8.04
N MET A 66 -9.63 -0.47 -8.64
CA MET A 66 -9.03 0.67 -7.93
C MET A 66 -9.96 1.24 -6.87
N ASP A 67 -11.28 1.23 -7.07
CA ASP A 67 -12.24 1.61 -6.02
C ASP A 67 -12.14 0.68 -4.82
N MET A 68 -12.19 -0.63 -5.05
CA MET A 68 -12.05 -1.63 -3.99
C MET A 68 -10.72 -1.49 -3.23
N ILE A 69 -9.61 -1.31 -3.95
CA ILE A 69 -8.29 -1.16 -3.34
C ILE A 69 -8.20 0.15 -2.55
N THR A 70 -8.70 1.26 -3.09
CA THR A 70 -8.71 2.56 -2.39
C THR A 70 -9.45 2.46 -1.06
N GLN A 71 -10.64 1.88 -1.05
CA GLN A 71 -11.41 1.68 0.18
C GLN A 71 -10.69 0.75 1.16
N LYS A 72 -10.03 -0.31 0.66
CA LYS A 72 -9.29 -1.26 1.49
C LYS A 72 -8.09 -0.59 2.14
N VAL A 73 -7.22 0.09 1.38
CA VAL A 73 -5.99 0.68 1.93
C VAL A 73 -6.27 1.81 2.92
N LEU A 74 -7.33 2.60 2.72
CA LEU A 74 -7.75 3.60 3.69
C LEU A 74 -8.21 2.98 5.02
N LYS A 75 -8.84 1.80 4.99
CA LYS A 75 -9.15 1.03 6.22
C LYS A 75 -7.88 0.47 6.87
N LEU A 76 -6.88 0.07 6.06
CA LEU A 76 -5.61 -0.42 6.59
C LEU A 76 -4.84 0.67 7.34
N ALA A 77 -4.98 1.96 6.98
CA ALA A 77 -4.40 3.07 7.73
C ALA A 77 -4.88 3.11 9.18
N ASP A 78 -6.19 2.95 9.39
CA ASP A 78 -6.76 2.90 10.75
C ASP A 78 -6.41 1.59 11.47
N ALA A 79 -6.42 0.47 10.76
CA ALA A 79 -6.07 -0.85 11.32
C ALA A 79 -4.61 -0.90 11.81
N ASP A 80 -3.67 -0.28 11.10
CA ASP A 80 -2.27 -0.15 11.50
C ASP A 80 -2.13 0.60 12.83
N ILE A 81 -2.84 1.73 12.97
CA ILE A 81 -2.86 2.53 14.20
C ILE A 81 -3.44 1.72 15.37
N GLU A 82 -4.55 1.02 15.15
CA GLU A 82 -5.19 0.21 16.18
C GLU A 82 -4.31 -0.96 16.63
N ALA A 83 -3.68 -1.64 15.68
CA ALA A 83 -2.78 -2.75 15.96
C ALA A 83 -1.55 -2.30 16.74
N PHE A 84 -0.95 -1.17 16.39
CA PHE A 84 0.14 -0.57 17.13
C PHE A 84 -0.26 -0.28 18.59
N ASN A 85 -1.43 0.34 18.81
CA ASN A 85 -1.92 0.64 20.16
C ASN A 85 -2.08 -0.64 20.98
N LYS A 86 -2.62 -1.72 20.40
CA LYS A 86 -2.75 -3.03 21.07
C LYS A 86 -1.39 -3.62 21.47
N VAL A 87 -0.37 -3.50 20.60
CA VAL A 87 1.00 -3.90 20.94
C VAL A 87 1.51 -3.11 22.13
N MET A 88 1.35 -1.77 22.12
CA MET A 88 1.77 -0.92 23.23
C MET A 88 1.03 -1.22 24.53
N ASP A 89 -0.24 -1.54 24.47
CA ASP A 89 -1.03 -1.91 25.66
C ASP A 89 -0.59 -3.28 26.22
N ALA A 90 -0.27 -4.25 25.37
CA ALA A 90 0.28 -5.53 25.82
C ALA A 90 1.65 -5.34 26.52
N TYR A 91 2.51 -4.44 26.03
CA TYR A 91 3.77 -4.11 26.71
C TYR A 91 3.59 -3.46 28.09
N LYS A 92 2.50 -2.69 28.31
CA LYS A 92 2.20 -2.04 29.60
C LYS A 92 1.66 -2.99 30.66
N LEU A 93 1.27 -4.22 30.33
CA LEU A 93 0.79 -5.19 31.31
C LEU A 93 1.81 -5.40 32.44
N PRO A 94 1.36 -5.72 33.68
CA PRO A 94 2.23 -5.99 34.80
C PRO A 94 3.30 -7.04 34.48
N LYS A 95 4.49 -6.93 35.10
CA LYS A 95 5.58 -7.88 34.83
C LYS A 95 5.29 -9.29 35.32
N ASP A 96 4.44 -9.41 36.34
CA ASP A 96 3.98 -10.63 36.98
C ASP A 96 2.72 -11.25 36.33
N ASP A 97 2.15 -10.61 35.29
CA ASP A 97 1.09 -11.21 34.48
C ASP A 97 1.67 -12.40 33.70
N SER A 98 1.24 -13.61 34.07
CA SER A 98 1.73 -14.87 33.46
C SER A 98 1.40 -14.98 31.97
N GLN A 99 0.43 -14.24 31.46
CA GLN A 99 0.03 -14.23 30.05
C GLN A 99 0.64 -13.05 29.25
N LYS A 100 1.41 -12.18 29.90
CA LYS A 100 1.95 -10.99 29.26
C LYS A 100 2.72 -11.30 27.96
N GLN A 101 3.61 -12.28 28.02
CA GLN A 101 4.43 -12.63 26.86
C GLN A 101 3.57 -13.17 25.70
N GLU A 102 2.59 -14.00 26.00
CA GLU A 102 1.66 -14.54 25.01
C GLU A 102 0.86 -13.40 24.33
N LYS A 103 0.28 -12.51 25.14
CA LYS A 103 -0.47 -11.35 24.64
C LYS A 103 0.39 -10.41 23.76
N ILE A 104 1.66 -10.22 24.12
CA ILE A 104 2.61 -9.45 23.28
C ILE A 104 2.82 -10.16 21.92
N GLN A 105 3.04 -11.47 21.92
CA GLN A 105 3.27 -12.22 20.69
C GLN A 105 2.02 -12.24 19.79
N GLU A 106 0.84 -12.38 20.35
CA GLU A 106 -0.43 -12.30 19.61
C GLU A 106 -0.64 -10.90 19.02
N ALA A 107 -0.42 -9.84 19.80
CA ALA A 107 -0.55 -8.47 19.32
C ALA A 107 0.46 -8.15 18.19
N LEU A 108 1.70 -8.62 18.29
CA LEU A 108 2.73 -8.48 17.26
C LEU A 108 2.35 -9.22 15.97
N LYS A 109 1.86 -10.47 16.07
CA LYS A 109 1.37 -11.22 14.89
C LYS A 109 0.23 -10.45 14.21
N LYS A 110 -0.71 -9.91 14.98
CA LYS A 110 -1.81 -9.09 14.45
C LYS A 110 -1.35 -7.78 13.80
N ALA A 111 -0.30 -7.16 14.35
CA ALA A 111 0.27 -5.93 13.81
C ALA A 111 1.02 -6.12 12.47
N ILE A 112 1.26 -7.35 12.04
CA ILE A 112 1.82 -7.66 10.72
C ILE A 112 0.75 -7.63 9.62
N GLU A 113 -0.52 -7.90 9.94
CA GLU A 113 -1.57 -8.09 8.93
C GLU A 113 -1.79 -6.84 8.07
N ALA A 114 -1.98 -5.68 8.69
CA ALA A 114 -2.25 -4.44 7.93
C ALA A 114 -1.09 -4.03 7.00
N PRO A 115 0.18 -3.98 7.44
CA PRO A 115 1.28 -3.67 6.55
C PRO A 115 1.53 -4.75 5.48
N PHE A 116 1.28 -6.04 5.77
CA PHE A 116 1.37 -7.09 4.76
C PHE A 116 0.32 -6.91 3.65
N GLU A 117 -0.93 -6.66 4.03
CA GLU A 117 -2.01 -6.37 3.10
C GLU A 117 -1.75 -5.09 2.28
N LEU A 118 -1.08 -4.09 2.87
CA LEU A 118 -0.64 -2.90 2.14
C LEU A 118 0.34 -3.26 1.02
N VAL A 119 1.32 -4.16 1.27
CA VAL A 119 2.25 -4.65 0.24
C VAL A 119 1.49 -5.30 -0.91
N ALA A 120 0.52 -6.18 -0.61
CA ALA A 120 -0.28 -6.85 -1.64
C ALA A 120 -1.12 -5.85 -2.46
N CYS A 121 -1.79 -4.90 -1.79
CA CYS A 121 -2.53 -3.83 -2.49
C CYS A 121 -1.62 -2.98 -3.37
N ALA A 122 -0.43 -2.63 -2.89
CA ALA A 122 0.53 -1.82 -3.64
C ALA A 122 1.06 -2.56 -4.89
N ARG A 123 1.29 -3.88 -4.80
CA ARG A 123 1.59 -4.73 -5.95
C ARG A 123 0.46 -4.66 -6.98
N ASP A 124 -0.80 -4.78 -6.54
CA ASP A 124 -1.96 -4.73 -7.45
C ASP A 124 -2.11 -3.35 -8.10
N ILE A 125 -1.88 -2.26 -7.36
CA ILE A 125 -1.86 -0.90 -7.93
C ILE A 125 -0.80 -0.81 -9.03
N MET A 126 0.42 -1.33 -8.82
CA MET A 126 1.47 -1.36 -9.86
C MET A 126 1.05 -2.17 -11.09
N LYS A 127 0.42 -3.33 -10.90
CA LYS A 127 -0.16 -4.12 -11.99
C LYS A 127 -1.11 -3.29 -12.86
N PHE A 128 -2.02 -2.57 -12.24
CA PHE A 128 -2.97 -1.72 -12.96
C PHE A 128 -2.35 -0.43 -13.51
N SER A 129 -1.29 0.08 -12.88
CA SER A 129 -0.50 1.19 -13.45
C SER A 129 0.16 0.78 -14.79
N GLU A 130 0.67 -0.46 -14.91
CA GLU A 130 1.15 -1.01 -16.18
C GLU A 130 0.02 -1.03 -17.23
N VAL A 131 -1.16 -1.50 -16.85
CA VAL A 131 -2.33 -1.57 -17.74
C VAL A 131 -2.71 -0.20 -18.29
N VAL A 132 -2.92 0.80 -17.40
CA VAL A 132 -3.33 2.14 -17.84
C VAL A 132 -2.21 2.91 -18.56
N ALA A 133 -0.94 2.66 -18.25
CA ALA A 133 0.18 3.23 -18.99
C ALA A 133 0.25 2.69 -20.43
N LYS A 134 -0.06 1.40 -20.62
CA LYS A 134 0.00 0.72 -21.91
C LYS A 134 -1.22 1.02 -22.79
N TRP A 135 -2.41 0.94 -22.24
CA TRP A 135 -3.66 0.94 -22.96
C TRP A 135 -4.51 2.20 -22.75
N GLY A 136 -4.21 2.99 -21.72
CA GLY A 136 -4.92 4.22 -21.39
C GLY A 136 -4.55 5.41 -22.26
N ASN A 137 -5.17 6.53 -21.94
CA ASN A 137 -4.96 7.80 -22.62
C ASN A 137 -3.51 8.27 -22.52
N LYS A 138 -2.83 8.34 -23.64
CA LYS A 138 -1.40 8.73 -23.70
C LYS A 138 -1.11 10.14 -23.17
N ASN A 139 -2.10 11.03 -23.13
CA ASN A 139 -1.93 12.36 -22.54
C ASN A 139 -1.90 12.31 -20.99
N ALA A 140 -2.31 11.21 -20.38
CA ALA A 140 -2.29 10.98 -18.95
C ALA A 140 -1.28 9.89 -18.52
N VAL A 141 -0.35 9.52 -19.40
CA VAL A 141 0.62 8.45 -19.11
C VAL A 141 1.54 8.79 -17.94
N SER A 142 1.88 10.07 -17.73
CA SER A 142 2.67 10.53 -16.58
C SER A 142 1.95 10.29 -15.24
N ASP A 143 0.62 10.33 -15.24
CA ASP A 143 -0.18 10.04 -14.04
C ASP A 143 -0.16 8.54 -13.71
N ALA A 144 -0.16 7.67 -14.73
CA ALA A 144 0.05 6.23 -14.56
C ALA A 144 1.45 5.92 -13.96
N PHE A 145 2.49 6.63 -14.39
CA PHE A 145 3.83 6.50 -13.83
C PHE A 145 3.89 7.03 -12.39
N SER A 146 3.22 8.14 -12.11
CA SER A 146 3.08 8.68 -10.74
C SER A 146 2.35 7.71 -9.81
N ALA A 147 1.30 7.04 -10.29
CA ALA A 147 0.59 5.99 -9.56
C ALA A 147 1.53 4.84 -9.18
N ALA A 148 2.36 4.39 -10.11
CA ALA A 148 3.33 3.33 -9.88
C ALA A 148 4.39 3.72 -8.83
N GLU A 149 4.90 4.96 -8.87
CA GLU A 149 5.87 5.43 -7.88
C GLU A 149 5.27 5.51 -6.46
N LEU A 150 4.03 5.99 -6.33
CA LEU A 150 3.33 5.99 -5.05
C LEU A 150 3.09 4.57 -4.53
N ALA A 151 2.69 3.65 -5.42
CA ALA A 151 2.51 2.24 -5.07
C ALA A 151 3.85 1.60 -4.67
N ARG A 152 4.96 1.88 -5.36
CA ARG A 152 6.29 1.41 -4.99
C ARG A 152 6.72 1.89 -3.62
N ALA A 153 6.49 3.17 -3.31
CA ALA A 153 6.77 3.73 -1.99
C ALA A 153 5.92 3.03 -0.92
N ALA A 154 4.62 2.85 -1.14
CA ALA A 154 3.72 2.15 -0.22
C ALA A 154 4.13 0.69 0.02
N CYS A 155 4.55 -0.02 -1.04
CA CYS A 155 5.06 -1.38 -0.98
C CYS A 155 6.29 -1.48 -0.05
N LYS A 156 7.28 -0.58 -0.22
CA LYS A 156 8.47 -0.54 0.64
C LYS A 156 8.16 -0.13 2.07
N ILE A 157 7.22 0.78 2.28
CA ILE A 157 6.76 1.15 3.62
C ILE A 157 6.10 -0.03 4.31
N GLY A 158 5.23 -0.76 3.61
CA GLY A 158 4.61 -1.99 4.12
C GLY A 158 5.65 -3.03 4.52
N GLU A 159 6.63 -3.30 3.66
CA GLU A 159 7.75 -4.22 3.94
C GLU A 159 8.48 -3.82 5.24
N TYR A 160 8.85 -2.55 5.41
CA TYR A 160 9.53 -2.08 6.62
C TYR A 160 8.69 -2.27 7.89
N ASN A 161 7.36 -2.06 7.81
CA ASN A 161 6.47 -2.25 8.93
C ASN A 161 6.22 -3.73 9.25
N VAL A 162 6.20 -4.63 8.26
CA VAL A 162 6.24 -6.08 8.50
C VAL A 162 7.53 -6.46 9.20
N MET A 163 8.68 -6.03 8.67
CA MET A 163 9.99 -6.40 9.19
C MET A 163 10.24 -5.91 10.62
N ILE A 164 9.79 -4.71 10.99
CA ILE A 164 9.98 -4.21 12.35
C ILE A 164 9.20 -5.03 13.38
N ASN A 165 7.99 -5.46 13.05
CA ASN A 165 7.18 -6.32 13.92
C ASN A 165 7.76 -7.74 14.02
N LEU A 166 8.23 -8.33 12.91
CA LEU A 166 8.86 -9.65 12.88
C LEU A 166 10.10 -9.77 13.77
N LYS A 167 10.85 -8.67 13.98
CA LYS A 167 12.03 -8.68 14.88
C LYS A 167 11.71 -9.08 16.31
N SER A 168 10.49 -8.79 16.79
CA SER A 168 10.05 -9.05 18.16
C SER A 168 9.24 -10.35 18.29
N ILE A 169 8.97 -11.06 17.20
CA ILE A 169 8.30 -12.36 17.22
C ILE A 169 9.30 -13.45 17.56
N THR A 170 8.90 -14.38 18.45
CA THR A 170 9.73 -15.51 18.89
C THR A 170 9.43 -16.82 18.15
N ASP A 171 8.32 -16.90 17.44
CA ASP A 171 7.86 -18.03 16.64
C ASP A 171 8.60 -18.04 15.29
N ASP A 172 9.65 -18.86 15.18
CA ASP A 172 10.51 -18.92 14.00
C ASP A 172 9.79 -19.51 12.77
N GLU A 173 8.88 -20.45 12.97
CA GLU A 173 8.08 -21.03 11.88
C GLU A 173 7.15 -19.96 11.28
N TYR A 174 6.47 -19.20 12.14
CA TYR A 174 5.64 -18.07 11.70
C TYR A 174 6.47 -17.02 10.96
N LYS A 175 7.66 -16.65 11.49
CA LYS A 175 8.54 -15.67 10.82
C LYS A 175 8.93 -16.12 9.42
N THR A 176 9.37 -17.37 9.28
CA THR A 176 9.77 -17.95 7.98
C THR A 176 8.61 -17.88 6.99
N LYS A 177 7.43 -18.32 7.40
CA LYS A 177 6.23 -18.30 6.56
C LYS A 177 5.89 -16.87 6.07
N ILE A 178 5.92 -15.88 6.97
CA ILE A 178 5.64 -14.49 6.58
C ILE A 178 6.70 -13.93 5.63
N LEU A 179 7.99 -14.23 5.88
CA LEU A 179 9.09 -13.79 5.03
C LEU A 179 9.00 -14.40 3.62
N ASP A 180 8.66 -15.67 3.50
CA ASP A 180 8.50 -16.34 2.20
C ASP A 180 7.34 -15.70 1.40
N CYS A 181 6.17 -15.52 2.03
CA CYS A 181 5.04 -14.85 1.40
C CYS A 181 5.36 -13.38 1.03
N LEU A 182 6.06 -12.65 1.90
CA LEU A 182 6.47 -11.28 1.62
C LEU A 182 7.43 -11.21 0.44
N HIS A 183 8.39 -12.14 0.38
CA HIS A 183 9.35 -12.23 -0.73
C HIS A 183 8.65 -12.49 -2.07
N GLU A 184 7.66 -13.37 -2.10
CA GLU A 184 6.86 -13.66 -3.30
C GLU A 184 6.14 -12.39 -3.80
N VAL A 185 5.37 -11.73 -2.91
CA VAL A 185 4.62 -10.52 -3.29
C VAL A 185 5.54 -9.37 -3.72
N MET A 186 6.67 -9.19 -3.03
CA MET A 186 7.67 -8.18 -3.39
C MET A 186 8.35 -8.50 -4.74
N GLY A 187 8.55 -9.79 -5.03
CA GLY A 187 9.06 -10.25 -6.32
C GLY A 187 8.11 -9.90 -7.47
N GLU A 188 6.82 -10.16 -7.30
CA GLU A 188 5.80 -9.77 -8.29
C GLU A 188 5.73 -8.26 -8.47
N ALA A 189 5.72 -7.50 -7.37
CA ALA A 189 5.71 -6.04 -7.41
C ALA A 189 6.92 -5.47 -8.17
N LYS A 190 8.09 -6.05 -7.98
CA LYS A 190 9.32 -5.69 -8.71
C LYS A 190 9.16 -5.91 -10.22
N VAL A 191 8.59 -7.05 -10.63
CA VAL A 191 8.37 -7.36 -12.06
C VAL A 191 7.44 -6.32 -12.71
N TYR A 192 6.32 -5.97 -12.06
CA TYR A 192 5.43 -4.92 -12.57
C TYR A 192 6.14 -3.57 -12.67
N TYR A 193 6.90 -3.20 -11.64
CA TYR A 193 7.62 -1.94 -11.63
C TYR A 193 8.70 -1.87 -12.74
N GLU A 194 9.44 -2.96 -12.98
CA GLU A 194 10.42 -3.04 -14.08
C GLU A 194 9.76 -2.84 -15.47
N ARG A 195 8.60 -3.46 -15.71
CA ARG A 195 7.83 -3.26 -16.95
C ARG A 195 7.35 -1.82 -17.09
N ILE A 196 6.92 -1.18 -16.00
CA ILE A 196 6.55 0.24 -16.02
C ILE A 196 7.77 1.11 -16.36
N GLN A 197 8.95 0.80 -15.84
CA GLN A 197 10.18 1.53 -16.18
C GLN A 197 10.55 1.39 -17.66
N GLU A 198 10.23 0.28 -18.30
CA GLU A 198 10.36 0.13 -19.77
C GLU A 198 9.38 1.05 -20.50
N LEU A 199 8.11 1.08 -20.09
CA LEU A 199 7.12 2.00 -20.64
C LEU A 199 7.49 3.48 -20.43
N VAL A 200 8.11 3.83 -19.30
CA VAL A 200 8.66 5.18 -19.05
C VAL A 200 9.69 5.55 -20.13
N LYS A 201 10.59 4.63 -20.45
CA LYS A 201 11.61 4.85 -21.50
C LYS A 201 10.98 4.96 -22.90
N GLU A 202 10.08 4.04 -23.24
CA GLU A 202 9.37 4.02 -24.54
C GLU A 202 8.56 5.30 -24.78
N ASN A 203 8.04 5.92 -23.74
CA ASN A 203 7.30 7.20 -23.82
C ASN A 203 8.22 8.44 -23.72
N GLY A 204 9.53 8.28 -23.73
CA GLY A 204 10.48 9.38 -23.76
C GLY A 204 10.74 10.07 -22.41
N PHE A 205 10.29 9.49 -21.29
CA PHE A 205 10.54 9.99 -19.94
C PHE A 205 11.86 9.46 -19.35
N THR A 206 12.88 9.27 -20.21
CA THR A 206 14.22 8.93 -19.73
C THR A 206 14.91 10.15 -19.16
N ARG A 207 15.72 9.96 -18.13
CA ARG A 207 16.61 11.04 -17.67
C ARG A 207 17.54 11.46 -18.82
N ILE A 208 17.48 12.75 -19.15
CA ILE A 208 18.45 13.41 -20.03
C ILE A 208 19.79 13.46 -19.31
#